data_05b422d712249d187568a1d511b3f435
#
_entry.id   05b422d712249d187568a1d511b3f435
#
_cell.length_a   1.000
_cell.length_b   1.000
_cell.length_c   1.000
_cell.angle_alpha   90.00
_cell.angle_beta   90.00
_cell.angle_gamma   90.00
#
_symmetry.space_group_name_H-M   'P 1'
#
loop_
_entity.id
_entity.type
_entity.pdbx_description
1 polymer ?
#
loop_
_entity_poly.entity_id
_entity_poly.type
_entity_poly.pdbx_seq_one_letter_code
_entity_poly.pdbx_strand_id
1 'polypeptide(L)'
;VYPPNHYYYDTLNYFSRAPNPAPPSRENWLGTDAQGRDVFARLLYGFRVSVEFALVLTLIGSVLGIAAGAVQGFFGGRIDIVGQRLIEIWSALPELYLLIIFASIFEPSFLLLVVLLSLFGWIGLSDYVRAECLRNRSQDYVRAARAIGLSNWQIIWRHVLPNSMTPVITFLPFRMS
;
A
#
# COMPACT_ATOMS: atom_id res chain seq x y z
N VAL A 1 -30.59 12.02 4.01
CA VAL A 1 -30.06 11.78 5.35
C VAL A 1 -28.93 12.76 5.55
N TYR A 2 -29.12 13.76 6.41
CA TYR A 2 -28.04 14.67 6.77
C TYR A 2 -27.02 13.94 7.63
N PRO A 3 -25.71 14.13 7.41
CA PRO A 3 -24.70 13.54 8.29
C PRO A 3 -24.88 14.08 9.71
N PRO A 4 -24.56 13.30 10.75
CA PRO A 4 -24.71 13.71 12.15
C PRO A 4 -23.82 14.91 12.52
N ASN A 5 -22.80 15.20 11.71
CA ASN A 5 -21.96 16.38 11.81
C ASN A 5 -22.16 17.27 10.56
N HIS A 6 -22.50 18.54 10.79
CA HIS A 6 -22.75 19.52 9.73
C HIS A 6 -21.47 20.21 9.24
N TYR A 7 -20.34 20.00 9.91
CA TYR A 7 -19.08 20.64 9.59
C TYR A 7 -18.25 19.79 8.62
N TYR A 8 -17.60 20.46 7.69
CA TYR A 8 -16.55 19.89 6.88
C TYR A 8 -15.20 20.05 7.57
N TYR A 9 -14.19 19.31 7.21
CA TYR A 9 -12.90 19.28 7.91
C TYR A 9 -12.15 20.62 7.94
N ASP A 10 -12.42 21.53 7.01
CA ASP A 10 -11.83 22.86 6.88
C ASP A 10 -12.80 24.00 7.23
N THR A 11 -14.06 23.68 7.54
CA THR A 11 -15.06 24.67 7.91
C THR A 11 -14.67 25.39 9.19
N LEU A 12 -14.54 26.71 9.12
CA LEU A 12 -14.26 27.55 10.28
C LEU A 12 -15.57 27.89 11.01
N ASN A 13 -15.62 27.58 12.31
CA ASN A 13 -16.75 27.96 13.14
C ASN A 13 -16.54 29.38 13.69
N TYR A 14 -17.03 30.39 12.97
CA TYR A 14 -16.96 31.79 13.38
C TYR A 14 -17.92 32.17 14.52
N PHE A 15 -18.90 31.32 14.81
CA PHE A 15 -19.95 31.56 15.82
C PHE A 15 -19.75 30.74 17.09
N SER A 16 -18.53 30.28 17.33
CA SER A 16 -18.18 29.61 18.59
C SER A 16 -18.46 30.53 19.79
N ARG A 17 -19.18 30.00 20.77
CA ARG A 17 -19.51 30.73 22.01
C ARG A 17 -18.31 30.94 22.94
N ALA A 18 -17.23 30.23 22.72
CA ALA A 18 -15.98 30.29 23.44
C ALA A 18 -14.81 30.58 22.49
N PRO A 19 -13.73 31.23 23.00
CA PRO A 19 -12.53 31.43 22.21
C PRO A 19 -11.92 30.07 21.78
N ASN A 20 -11.34 30.03 20.57
CA ASN A 20 -10.69 28.84 20.09
C ASN A 20 -9.29 28.64 20.74
N PRO A 21 -8.90 27.39 21.08
CA PRO A 21 -9.67 26.16 20.97
C PRO A 21 -10.84 26.05 21.95
N ALA A 22 -12.05 25.78 21.43
CA ALA A 22 -13.24 25.68 22.27
C ALA A 22 -13.43 24.24 22.80
N PRO A 23 -13.94 24.07 24.03
CA PRO A 23 -14.22 22.77 24.62
C PRO A 23 -15.36 22.05 23.89
N PRO A 24 -15.53 20.72 24.12
CA PRO A 24 -16.64 19.93 23.59
C PRO A 24 -18.01 20.57 23.89
N SER A 25 -18.88 20.57 22.90
CA SER A 25 -20.23 21.12 22.94
C SER A 25 -21.21 20.24 22.16
N ARG A 26 -22.52 20.57 22.21
CA ARG A 26 -23.53 19.86 21.40
C ARG A 26 -23.34 20.07 19.89
N GLU A 27 -22.75 21.19 19.50
CA GLU A 27 -22.48 21.53 18.11
C GLU A 27 -21.13 20.96 17.65
N ASN A 28 -20.11 21.00 18.49
CA ASN A 28 -18.77 20.47 18.24
C ASN A 28 -18.43 19.40 19.28
N TRP A 29 -18.69 18.16 18.99
CA TRP A 29 -18.62 17.03 19.93
C TRP A 29 -17.24 16.84 20.58
N LEU A 30 -16.18 17.10 19.85
CA LEU A 30 -14.79 17.07 20.36
C LEU A 30 -14.18 18.48 20.48
N GLY A 31 -15.01 19.52 20.42
CA GLY A 31 -14.53 20.89 20.44
C GLY A 31 -13.95 21.35 19.12
N THR A 32 -13.25 22.49 19.14
CA THR A 32 -12.58 23.07 17.98
C THR A 32 -11.07 23.12 18.17
N ASP A 33 -10.32 23.14 17.05
CA ASP A 33 -8.89 23.40 17.07
C ASP A 33 -8.57 24.91 17.23
N ALA A 34 -7.28 25.25 17.24
CA ALA A 34 -6.84 26.64 17.38
C ALA A 34 -7.33 27.57 16.27
N GLN A 35 -7.69 27.01 15.11
CA GLN A 35 -8.24 27.75 13.97
C GLN A 35 -9.78 27.79 13.96
N GLY A 36 -10.45 27.14 14.94
CA GLY A 36 -11.91 27.10 15.02
C GLY A 36 -12.55 26.03 14.14
N ARG A 37 -11.79 25.02 13.68
CA ARG A 37 -12.31 23.91 12.90
C ARG A 37 -12.77 22.79 13.82
N ASP A 38 -13.85 22.10 13.43
CA ASP A 38 -14.40 20.98 14.20
C ASP A 38 -13.44 19.78 14.25
N VAL A 39 -13.04 19.37 15.45
CA VAL A 39 -12.06 18.29 15.65
C VAL A 39 -12.65 16.94 15.22
N PHE A 40 -13.95 16.71 15.44
CA PHE A 40 -14.59 15.45 15.05
C PHE A 40 -14.68 15.29 13.54
N ALA A 41 -15.05 16.35 12.82
CA ALA A 41 -15.05 16.37 11.35
C ALA A 41 -13.65 16.08 10.79
N ARG A 42 -12.62 16.69 11.36
CA ARG A 42 -11.23 16.48 10.96
C ARG A 42 -10.75 15.06 11.23
N LEU A 43 -11.13 14.48 12.36
CA LEU A 43 -10.82 13.08 12.67
C LEU A 43 -11.45 12.11 11.68
N LEU A 44 -12.73 12.28 11.36
CA LEU A 44 -13.43 11.44 10.39
C LEU A 44 -12.83 11.55 9.00
N TYR A 45 -12.52 12.77 8.57
CA TYR A 45 -11.90 13.00 7.27
C TYR A 45 -10.47 12.41 7.22
N GLY A 46 -9.67 12.66 8.26
CA GLY A 46 -8.32 12.09 8.37
C GLY A 46 -8.33 10.56 8.36
N PHE A 47 -9.26 9.94 9.10
CA PHE A 47 -9.46 8.50 9.09
C PHE A 47 -9.80 7.97 7.68
N ARG A 48 -10.74 8.62 7.01
CA ARG A 48 -11.10 8.27 5.62
C ARG A 48 -9.89 8.32 4.69
N VAL A 49 -9.16 9.44 4.70
CA VAL A 49 -7.97 9.63 3.85
C VAL A 49 -6.89 8.58 4.17
N SER A 50 -6.67 8.29 5.46
CA SER A 50 -5.71 7.28 5.88
C SER A 50 -6.09 5.87 5.40
N VAL A 51 -7.36 5.50 5.49
CA VAL A 51 -7.86 4.21 5.00
C VAL A 51 -7.76 4.12 3.47
N GLU A 52 -8.19 5.15 2.75
CA GLU A 52 -8.06 5.21 1.29
C GLU A 52 -6.60 5.09 0.86
N PHE A 53 -5.70 5.79 1.54
CA PHE A 53 -4.26 5.75 1.28
C PHE A 53 -3.68 4.35 1.52
N ALA A 54 -3.96 3.76 2.67
CA ALA A 54 -3.49 2.41 3.02
C ALA A 54 -3.99 1.35 2.02
N LEU A 55 -5.27 1.43 1.63
CA LEU A 55 -5.86 0.50 0.65
C LEU A 55 -5.18 0.62 -0.72
N VAL A 56 -5.02 1.85 -1.22
CA VAL A 56 -4.42 2.08 -2.54
C VAL A 56 -2.96 1.62 -2.56
N LEU A 57 -2.17 1.99 -1.56
CA LEU A 57 -0.77 1.55 -1.44
C LEU A 57 -0.65 0.02 -1.32
N THR A 58 -1.49 -0.59 -0.48
CA THR A 58 -1.49 -2.04 -0.32
C THR A 58 -1.86 -2.74 -1.62
N LEU A 59 -2.85 -2.23 -2.36
CA LEU A 59 -3.26 -2.81 -3.63
C LEU A 59 -2.14 -2.72 -4.68
N ILE A 60 -1.59 -1.52 -4.89
CA ILE A 60 -0.51 -1.30 -5.87
C ILE A 60 0.72 -2.13 -5.49
N GLY A 61 1.18 -2.02 -4.25
CA GLY A 61 2.34 -2.75 -3.76
C GLY A 61 2.15 -4.26 -3.81
N SER A 62 0.92 -4.76 -3.57
CA SER A 62 0.63 -6.19 -3.68
C SER A 62 0.66 -6.67 -5.14
N VAL A 63 0.06 -5.94 -6.06
CA VAL A 63 0.07 -6.29 -7.49
C VAL A 63 1.51 -6.32 -8.02
N LEU A 64 2.29 -5.28 -7.75
CA LEU A 64 3.69 -5.20 -8.19
C LEU A 64 4.56 -6.27 -7.53
N GLY A 65 4.45 -6.45 -6.22
CA GLY A 65 5.22 -7.44 -5.47
C GLY A 65 4.92 -8.88 -5.88
N ILE A 66 3.63 -9.20 -6.06
CA ILE A 66 3.22 -10.52 -6.54
C ILE A 66 3.73 -10.76 -7.97
N ALA A 67 3.57 -9.80 -8.87
CA ALA A 67 4.01 -9.94 -10.25
C ALA A 67 5.53 -10.13 -10.35
N ALA A 68 6.31 -9.26 -9.70
CA ALA A 68 7.76 -9.33 -9.70
C ALA A 68 8.27 -10.61 -9.03
N GLY A 69 7.75 -10.96 -7.86
CA GLY A 69 8.15 -12.16 -7.12
C GLY A 69 7.79 -13.45 -7.87
N ALA A 70 6.58 -13.51 -8.46
CA ALA A 70 6.16 -14.68 -9.24
C ALA A 70 7.02 -14.90 -10.47
N VAL A 71 7.34 -13.85 -11.23
CA VAL A 71 8.20 -13.95 -12.41
C VAL A 71 9.60 -14.40 -12.01
N GLN A 72 10.23 -13.74 -11.06
CA GLN A 72 11.57 -14.10 -10.59
C GLN A 72 11.61 -15.52 -10.02
N GLY A 73 10.69 -15.85 -9.12
CA GLY A 73 10.65 -17.16 -8.47
C GLY A 73 10.35 -18.31 -9.43
N PHE A 74 9.42 -18.14 -10.36
CA PHE A 74 9.06 -19.20 -11.30
C PHE A 74 10.14 -19.47 -12.33
N PHE A 75 10.63 -18.43 -13.02
CA PHE A 75 11.67 -18.60 -14.05
C PHE A 75 13.03 -18.91 -13.43
N GLY A 76 13.38 -18.24 -12.34
CA GLY A 76 14.66 -18.45 -11.65
C GLY A 76 15.89 -18.13 -12.51
N GLY A 77 17.05 -18.68 -12.16
CA GLY A 77 18.27 -18.56 -12.93
C GLY A 77 18.66 -17.10 -13.23
N ARG A 78 18.90 -16.78 -14.50
CA ARG A 78 19.33 -15.43 -14.90
C ARG A 78 18.27 -14.36 -14.64
N ILE A 79 16.99 -14.67 -14.83
CA ILE A 79 15.88 -13.72 -14.59
C ILE A 79 15.83 -13.36 -13.11
N ASP A 80 15.98 -14.34 -12.26
CA ASP A 80 16.01 -14.15 -10.81
C ASP A 80 17.24 -13.34 -10.37
N ILE A 81 18.43 -13.69 -10.85
CA ILE A 81 19.67 -12.98 -10.49
C ILE A 81 19.61 -11.51 -10.94
N VAL A 82 19.21 -11.26 -12.19
CA VAL A 82 19.11 -9.89 -12.71
C VAL A 82 18.02 -9.11 -11.97
N GLY A 83 16.86 -9.73 -11.73
CA GLY A 83 15.77 -9.11 -10.99
C GLY A 83 16.20 -8.72 -9.56
N GLN A 84 16.90 -9.60 -8.84
CA GLN A 84 17.42 -9.31 -7.51
C GLN A 84 18.46 -8.16 -7.54
N ARG A 85 19.35 -8.12 -8.53
CA ARG A 85 20.31 -7.02 -8.66
C ARG A 85 19.63 -5.66 -8.89
N LEU A 86 18.57 -5.65 -9.70
CA LEU A 86 17.79 -4.45 -9.92
C LEU A 86 17.08 -4.00 -8.62
N ILE A 87 16.49 -4.94 -7.88
CA ILE A 87 15.87 -4.66 -6.58
C ILE A 87 16.91 -4.14 -5.57
N GLU A 88 18.08 -4.76 -5.47
CA GLU A 88 19.16 -4.31 -4.59
C GLU A 88 19.61 -2.88 -4.90
N ILE A 89 19.80 -2.54 -6.18
CA ILE A 89 20.17 -1.19 -6.61
C ILE A 89 19.04 -0.20 -6.26
N TRP A 90 17.80 -0.59 -6.50
CA TRP A 90 16.63 0.24 -6.23
C TRP A 90 16.43 0.48 -4.73
N SER A 91 16.54 -0.56 -3.92
CA SER A 91 16.40 -0.46 -2.45
C SER A 91 17.56 0.23 -1.76
N ALA A 92 18.69 0.41 -2.44
CA ALA A 92 19.80 1.23 -1.93
C ALA A 92 19.49 2.74 -1.94
N LEU A 93 18.46 3.18 -2.68
CA LEU A 93 18.02 4.56 -2.67
C LEU A 93 17.32 4.88 -1.33
N PRO A 94 17.72 5.93 -0.63
CA PRO A 94 17.11 6.27 0.64
C PRO A 94 15.73 6.91 0.42
N GLU A 95 14.68 6.14 0.65
CA GLU A 95 13.28 6.51 0.40
C GLU A 95 12.89 7.86 1.01
N LEU A 96 13.25 8.10 2.27
CA LEU A 96 12.93 9.35 2.97
C LEU A 96 13.56 10.57 2.32
N TYR A 97 14.81 10.46 1.82
CA TYR A 97 15.45 11.59 1.13
C TYR A 97 14.75 11.90 -0.20
N LEU A 98 14.33 10.87 -0.93
CA LEU A 98 13.56 11.08 -2.16
C LEU A 98 12.23 11.76 -1.86
N LEU A 99 11.51 11.33 -0.82
CA LEU A 99 10.26 11.98 -0.40
C LEU A 99 10.48 13.47 -0.09
N ILE A 100 11.53 13.82 0.66
CA ILE A 100 11.85 15.22 1.00
C ILE A 100 12.18 16.03 -0.26
N ILE A 101 13.00 15.49 -1.16
CA ILE A 101 13.37 16.16 -2.41
C ILE A 101 12.13 16.42 -3.27
N PHE A 102 11.30 15.41 -3.48
CA PHE A 102 10.10 15.57 -4.28
C PHE A 102 9.08 16.52 -3.65
N ALA A 103 8.91 16.47 -2.32
CA ALA A 103 8.05 17.40 -1.59
C ALA A 103 8.54 18.86 -1.62
N SER A 104 9.84 19.10 -1.86
CA SER A 104 10.40 20.44 -2.02
C SER A 104 10.20 21.02 -3.42
N ILE A 105 10.05 20.15 -4.44
CA ILE A 105 9.90 20.56 -5.85
C ILE A 105 8.43 20.61 -6.26
N PHE A 106 7.63 19.65 -5.78
CA PHE A 106 6.22 19.51 -6.11
C PHE A 106 5.35 19.81 -4.90
N GLU A 107 4.17 20.37 -5.14
CA GLU A 107 3.18 20.52 -4.07
C GLU A 107 2.78 19.15 -3.51
N PRO A 108 2.86 18.96 -2.18
CA PRO A 108 2.48 17.72 -1.54
C PRO A 108 1.02 17.38 -1.83
N SER A 109 0.77 16.25 -2.45
CA SER A 109 -0.57 15.78 -2.77
C SER A 109 -0.71 14.30 -2.45
N PHE A 110 -1.96 13.86 -2.26
CA PHE A 110 -2.29 12.45 -2.06
C PHE A 110 -1.69 11.56 -3.16
N LEU A 111 -1.84 11.97 -4.43
CA LEU A 111 -1.33 11.23 -5.58
C LEU A 111 0.20 11.15 -5.59
N LEU A 112 0.88 12.26 -5.32
CA LEU A 112 2.34 12.31 -5.27
C LEU A 112 2.88 11.32 -4.23
N LEU A 113 2.30 11.32 -3.02
CA LEU A 113 2.70 10.41 -1.95
C LEU A 113 2.43 8.95 -2.32
N VAL A 114 1.25 8.64 -2.89
CA VAL A 114 0.92 7.29 -3.36
C VAL A 114 1.94 6.81 -4.39
N VAL A 115 2.28 7.62 -5.39
CA VAL A 115 3.24 7.26 -6.43
C VAL A 115 4.61 7.00 -5.82
N LEU A 116 5.14 7.92 -5.03
CA LEU A 116 6.48 7.80 -4.44
C LEU A 116 6.61 6.57 -3.53
N LEU A 117 5.65 6.36 -2.63
CA LEU A 117 5.69 5.21 -1.72
C LEU A 117 5.43 3.87 -2.45
N SER A 118 4.63 3.89 -3.52
CA SER A 118 4.42 2.70 -4.36
C SER A 118 5.68 2.23 -5.07
N LEU A 119 6.67 3.11 -5.31
CA LEU A 119 7.94 2.74 -5.94
C LEU A 119 8.76 1.79 -5.06
N PHE A 120 8.60 1.84 -3.74
CA PHE A 120 9.38 1.04 -2.79
C PHE A 120 8.54 -0.04 -2.09
N GLY A 121 7.27 0.24 -1.84
CA GLY A 121 6.39 -0.59 -1.03
C GLY A 121 6.14 -2.03 -1.51
N TRP A 122 6.49 -2.38 -2.75
CA TRP A 122 6.31 -3.72 -3.32
C TRP A 122 7.48 -4.68 -3.06
N ILE A 123 8.67 -4.16 -2.73
CA ILE A 123 9.92 -4.92 -2.66
C ILE A 123 9.83 -6.09 -1.66
N GLY A 124 9.49 -5.80 -0.41
CA GLY A 124 9.44 -6.81 0.63
C GLY A 124 8.46 -7.96 0.31
N LEU A 125 7.29 -7.64 -0.27
CA LEU A 125 6.36 -8.67 -0.69
C LEU A 125 6.89 -9.49 -1.86
N SER A 126 7.60 -8.87 -2.80
CA SER A 126 8.24 -9.54 -3.92
C SER A 126 9.18 -10.65 -3.45
N ASP A 127 9.99 -10.39 -2.41
CA ASP A 127 10.92 -11.37 -1.87
C ASP A 127 10.20 -12.60 -1.28
N TYR A 128 9.12 -12.38 -0.51
CA TYR A 128 8.33 -13.49 0.03
C TYR A 128 7.66 -14.33 -1.05
N VAL A 129 7.02 -13.68 -2.03
CA VAL A 129 6.36 -14.37 -3.16
C VAL A 129 7.39 -15.10 -4.01
N ARG A 130 8.56 -14.49 -4.24
CA ARG A 130 9.67 -15.11 -4.96
C ARG A 130 10.13 -16.40 -4.27
N ALA A 131 10.36 -16.36 -2.96
CA ALA A 131 10.79 -17.52 -2.19
C ALA A 131 9.79 -18.68 -2.29
N GLU A 132 8.50 -18.39 -2.15
CA GLU A 132 7.43 -19.39 -2.31
C GLU A 132 7.33 -19.93 -3.73
N CYS A 133 7.44 -19.09 -4.75
CA CYS A 133 7.42 -19.53 -6.14
C CYS A 133 8.64 -20.38 -6.48
N LEU A 134 9.83 -20.05 -5.97
CA LEU A 134 11.04 -20.89 -6.11
C LEU A 134 10.85 -22.28 -5.51
N ARG A 135 10.20 -22.36 -4.34
CA ARG A 135 9.87 -23.63 -3.69
C ARG A 135 8.84 -24.41 -4.49
N ASN A 136 7.76 -23.75 -4.89
CA ASN A 136 6.62 -24.40 -5.54
C ASN A 136 6.92 -24.87 -6.97
N ARG A 137 7.79 -24.19 -7.73
CA ARG A 137 8.11 -24.55 -9.12
C ARG A 137 8.74 -25.94 -9.29
N SER A 138 9.34 -26.49 -8.24
CA SER A 138 9.97 -27.83 -8.23
C SER A 138 9.04 -28.95 -7.81
N GLN A 139 7.81 -28.64 -7.42
CA GLN A 139 6.83 -29.61 -6.94
C GLN A 139 6.29 -30.49 -8.07
N ASP A 140 5.81 -31.70 -7.73
CA ASP A 140 5.37 -32.70 -8.69
C ASP A 140 4.16 -32.27 -9.51
N TYR A 141 3.24 -31.48 -8.93
CA TYR A 141 2.10 -30.94 -9.68
C TYR A 141 2.52 -29.97 -10.79
N VAL A 142 3.63 -29.23 -10.61
CA VAL A 142 4.18 -28.36 -11.67
C VAL A 142 4.83 -29.19 -12.76
N ARG A 143 5.53 -30.26 -12.38
CA ARG A 143 6.11 -31.21 -13.36
C ARG A 143 5.01 -31.89 -14.17
N ALA A 144 3.95 -32.34 -13.51
CA ALA A 144 2.78 -32.92 -14.18
C ALA A 144 2.11 -31.91 -15.14
N ALA A 145 1.93 -30.67 -14.71
CA ALA A 145 1.37 -29.61 -15.57
C ALA A 145 2.22 -29.35 -16.82
N ARG A 146 3.55 -29.40 -16.70
CA ARG A 146 4.45 -29.28 -17.84
C ARG A 146 4.37 -30.52 -18.78
N ALA A 147 4.24 -31.72 -18.18
CA ALA A 147 4.15 -32.95 -18.97
C ALA A 147 2.90 -33.03 -19.85
N ILE A 148 1.79 -32.43 -19.42
CA ILE A 148 0.54 -32.31 -20.21
C ILE A 148 0.52 -31.09 -21.13
N GLY A 149 1.65 -30.34 -21.26
CA GLY A 149 1.84 -29.29 -22.26
C GLY A 149 1.29 -27.90 -21.88
N LEU A 150 1.02 -27.62 -20.60
CA LEU A 150 0.61 -26.28 -20.19
C LEU A 150 1.74 -25.25 -20.39
N SER A 151 1.38 -24.05 -20.85
CA SER A 151 2.33 -22.95 -20.98
C SER A 151 2.80 -22.44 -19.61
N ASN A 152 3.99 -21.82 -19.55
CA ASN A 152 4.55 -21.28 -18.31
C ASN A 152 3.58 -20.30 -17.63
N TRP A 153 2.89 -19.43 -18.38
CA TRP A 153 1.92 -18.49 -17.83
C TRP A 153 0.70 -19.20 -17.22
N GLN A 154 0.20 -20.25 -17.87
CA GLN A 154 -0.89 -21.06 -17.32
C GLN A 154 -0.46 -21.75 -16.01
N ILE A 155 0.77 -22.26 -15.95
CA ILE A 155 1.33 -22.89 -14.75
C ILE A 155 1.47 -21.85 -13.63
N ILE A 156 2.00 -20.66 -13.91
CA ILE A 156 2.12 -19.58 -12.93
C ILE A 156 0.74 -19.25 -12.36
N TRP A 157 -0.21 -18.86 -13.20
CA TRP A 157 -1.49 -18.33 -12.75
C TRP A 157 -2.42 -19.38 -12.14
N ARG A 158 -2.41 -20.61 -12.64
CA ARG A 158 -3.35 -21.66 -12.18
C ARG A 158 -2.81 -22.57 -11.10
N HIS A 159 -1.50 -22.70 -11.00
CA HIS A 159 -0.89 -23.69 -10.13
C HIS A 159 0.09 -23.08 -9.11
N VAL A 160 1.08 -22.31 -9.57
CA VAL A 160 2.15 -21.82 -8.68
C VAL A 160 1.67 -20.65 -7.83
N LEU A 161 1.10 -19.62 -8.45
CA LEU A 161 0.71 -18.41 -7.77
C LEU A 161 -0.36 -18.66 -6.68
N PRO A 162 -1.46 -19.38 -6.91
CA PRO A 162 -2.44 -19.65 -5.85
C PRO A 162 -1.82 -20.37 -4.65
N ASN A 163 -0.91 -21.31 -4.88
CA ASN A 163 -0.22 -22.04 -3.81
C ASN A 163 0.88 -21.21 -3.12
N SER A 164 1.30 -20.10 -3.73
CA SER A 164 2.29 -19.17 -3.18
C SER A 164 1.66 -17.95 -2.49
N MET A 165 0.33 -17.89 -2.34
CA MET A 165 -0.38 -16.76 -1.75
C MET A 165 -0.33 -16.72 -0.21
N THR A 166 0.13 -17.77 0.44
CA THR A 166 0.21 -17.84 1.91
C THR A 166 0.89 -16.60 2.53
N PRO A 167 2.10 -16.16 2.07
CA PRO A 167 2.71 -14.96 2.60
C PRO A 167 1.89 -13.71 2.33
N VAL A 168 1.28 -13.61 1.15
CA VAL A 168 0.45 -12.45 0.78
C VAL A 168 -0.70 -12.29 1.77
N ILE A 169 -1.46 -13.36 2.00
CA ILE A 169 -2.62 -13.36 2.91
C ILE A 169 -2.17 -13.07 4.35
N THR A 170 -1.04 -13.64 4.78
CA THR A 170 -0.53 -13.46 6.14
C THR A 170 -0.04 -12.04 6.39
N PHE A 171 0.67 -11.42 5.44
CA PHE A 171 1.28 -10.11 5.63
C PHE A 171 0.40 -8.94 5.18
N LEU A 172 -0.68 -9.19 4.43
CA LEU A 172 -1.57 -8.14 3.93
C LEU A 172 -2.12 -7.22 5.04
N PRO A 173 -2.61 -7.71 6.20
CA PRO A 173 -3.08 -6.85 7.28
C PRO A 173 -1.97 -5.96 7.86
N PHE A 174 -0.75 -6.49 7.97
CA PHE A 174 0.41 -5.72 8.49
C PHE A 174 0.90 -4.64 7.53
N ARG A 175 0.59 -4.76 6.25
CA ARG A 175 0.91 -3.73 5.24
C ARG A 175 -0.05 -2.55 5.26
N MET A 176 -1.23 -2.74 5.87
CA MET A 176 -2.25 -1.69 5.98
C MET A 176 -2.09 -0.85 7.26
N SER A 177 -1.22 -1.27 8.18
CA SER A 177 -0.92 -0.54 9.41
C SER A 177 0.27 0.38 9.22
#